data_2600d522829fe6e50d9383d92545807f
#
_entry.id   2600d522829fe6e50d9383d92545807f
#
_cell.length_a   1.000
_cell.length_b   1.000
_cell.length_c   1.000
_cell.angle_alpha   90.00
_cell.angle_beta   90.00
_cell.angle_gamma   90.00
#
_symmetry.space_group_name_H-M   'P 1'
#
loop_
_entity.id
_entity.type
_entity.pdbx_description
1 polymer ?
#
loop_
_entity_poly.entity_id
_entity_poly.type
_entity_poly.pdbx_seq_one_letter_code
_entity_poly.pdbx_strand_id
1 'polypeptide(L)'
;MNHTAEEMMTVAAARELRDGQVVFVGIDLPSRAANLARRLHAPGLVLVYESGTVDTKPAELPLSIGDGVLADSALTVVSVPEVFNYWLQPGRMDVGFLSGAQIDRYANLNTTVIGAYDEPEVRLPGSGGAPEISAGCREIIVVMRHRKRAFVDQVDFITTFGHGSGPTDRALLGLHGSGPMRVITDLGVLEPAPDSKELMLTALHPGVTVEQVRAETGWSLEISDELGETTQPTERELTTLRAMKTVGAGRR
;
A
#
# COMPACT_ATOMS: atom_id res chain seq x y z
N MET A 1 24.66 4.62 -5.13
CA MET A 1 24.73 4.11 -3.74
C MET A 1 23.98 2.79 -3.69
N ASN A 2 24.49 1.74 -3.04
CA ASN A 2 23.75 0.47 -2.93
C ASN A 2 22.51 0.67 -2.06
N HIS A 3 21.37 0.15 -2.51
CA HIS A 3 20.09 0.14 -1.78
C HIS A 3 19.58 -1.29 -1.64
N THR A 4 18.76 -1.53 -0.64
CA THR A 4 18.03 -2.79 -0.47
C THR A 4 16.74 -2.78 -1.29
N ALA A 5 16.17 -3.97 -1.55
CA ALA A 5 14.86 -4.08 -2.19
C ALA A 5 13.75 -3.35 -1.40
N GLU A 6 13.82 -3.36 -0.06
CA GLU A 6 12.87 -2.65 0.80
C GLU A 6 13.01 -1.12 0.68
N GLU A 7 14.25 -0.60 0.60
CA GLU A 7 14.48 0.82 0.36
C GLU A 7 13.96 1.23 -1.03
N MET A 8 14.13 0.38 -2.05
CA MET A 8 13.57 0.61 -3.39
C MET A 8 12.05 0.69 -3.36
N MET A 9 11.38 -0.29 -2.74
CA MET A 9 9.92 -0.28 -2.55
C MET A 9 9.44 0.97 -1.83
N THR A 10 10.11 1.34 -0.72
CA THR A 10 9.74 2.52 0.08
C THR A 10 9.86 3.80 -0.72
N VAL A 11 10.94 3.96 -1.48
CA VAL A 11 11.15 5.14 -2.34
C VAL A 11 10.15 5.17 -3.49
N ALA A 12 9.91 4.02 -4.14
CA ALA A 12 8.90 3.92 -5.19
C ALA A 12 7.51 4.33 -4.66
N ALA A 13 7.10 3.82 -3.49
CA ALA A 13 5.84 4.18 -2.87
C ALA A 13 5.77 5.66 -2.44
N ALA A 14 6.87 6.23 -1.96
CA ALA A 14 6.94 7.64 -1.61
C ALA A 14 6.74 8.56 -2.82
N ARG A 15 7.28 8.19 -3.97
CA ARG A 15 7.20 8.96 -5.23
C ARG A 15 5.79 9.02 -5.82
N GLU A 16 4.91 8.09 -5.45
CA GLU A 16 3.50 8.11 -5.87
C GLU A 16 2.68 9.20 -5.14
N LEU A 17 3.16 9.67 -4.01
CA LEU A 17 2.46 10.67 -3.20
C LEU A 17 2.71 12.10 -3.70
N ARG A 18 1.66 12.90 -3.75
CA ARG A 18 1.66 14.30 -4.21
C ARG A 18 1.37 15.25 -3.06
N ASP A 19 1.94 16.43 -3.12
CA ASP A 19 1.74 17.47 -2.11
C ASP A 19 0.25 17.83 -1.95
N GLY A 20 -0.18 18.02 -0.71
CA GLY A 20 -1.56 18.35 -0.37
C GLY A 20 -2.54 17.17 -0.33
N GLN A 21 -2.13 15.94 -0.67
CA GLN A 21 -3.00 14.77 -0.54
C GLN A 21 -3.28 14.39 0.92
N VAL A 22 -4.49 13.88 1.17
CA VAL A 22 -4.86 13.24 2.43
C VAL A 22 -4.62 11.73 2.30
N VAL A 23 -3.72 11.19 3.11
CA VAL A 23 -3.23 9.82 3.00
C VAL A 23 -3.60 9.02 4.24
N PHE A 24 -4.32 7.91 4.04
CA PHE A 24 -4.57 6.92 5.08
C PHE A 24 -3.35 5.99 5.19
N VAL A 25 -2.65 6.08 6.31
CA VAL A 25 -1.31 5.49 6.47
C VAL A 25 -1.35 4.27 7.38
N GLY A 26 -0.80 3.17 6.91
CA GLY A 26 -0.47 2.00 7.73
C GLY A 26 0.89 2.14 8.42
N ILE A 27 1.22 1.16 9.25
CA ILE A 27 2.52 1.08 9.94
C ILE A 27 3.59 0.47 9.02
N ASP A 28 4.86 0.58 9.42
CA ASP A 28 6.04 0.08 8.73
C ASP A 28 6.28 0.76 7.37
N LEU A 29 6.32 0.02 6.26
CA LEU A 29 6.68 0.57 4.95
C LEU A 29 5.77 1.74 4.52
N PRO A 30 4.44 1.68 4.63
CA PRO A 30 3.56 2.82 4.35
C PRO A 30 3.91 4.08 5.15
N SER A 31 4.17 3.93 6.45
CA SER A 31 4.56 5.05 7.32
C SER A 31 5.91 5.63 6.89
N ARG A 32 6.88 4.77 6.54
CA ARG A 32 8.19 5.20 6.02
C ARG A 32 8.06 5.95 4.69
N ALA A 33 7.27 5.42 3.76
CA ALA A 33 7.05 6.03 2.44
C ALA A 33 6.37 7.41 2.55
N ALA A 34 5.28 7.51 3.32
CA ALA A 34 4.55 8.76 3.52
C ALA A 34 5.40 9.83 4.23
N ASN A 35 6.16 9.44 5.26
CA ASN A 35 7.06 10.36 5.95
C ASN A 35 8.29 10.74 5.10
N LEU A 36 8.77 9.86 4.21
CA LEU A 36 9.81 10.18 3.24
C LEU A 36 9.32 11.22 2.23
N ALA A 37 8.16 10.99 1.61
CA ALA A 37 7.54 11.93 0.68
C ALA A 37 7.37 13.32 1.31
N ARG A 38 6.82 13.38 2.53
CA ARG A 38 6.59 14.62 3.23
C ARG A 38 7.89 15.39 3.55
N ARG A 39 8.99 14.69 3.83
CA ARG A 39 10.29 15.32 4.10
C ARG A 39 11.03 15.79 2.85
N LEU A 40 10.63 15.32 1.66
CA LEU A 40 11.36 15.59 0.41
C LEU A 40 10.60 16.47 -0.58
N HIS A 41 9.43 16.02 -1.04
CA HIS A 41 8.74 16.64 -2.17
C HIS A 41 7.27 16.97 -1.92
N ALA A 42 6.69 16.47 -0.84
CA ALA A 42 5.27 16.62 -0.53
C ALA A 42 5.05 17.09 0.93
N PRO A 43 5.56 18.28 1.34
CA PRO A 43 5.51 18.75 2.73
C PRO A 43 4.09 19.01 3.24
N GLY A 44 3.14 19.25 2.35
CA GLY A 44 1.72 19.47 2.65
C GLY A 44 0.89 18.19 2.76
N LEU A 45 1.49 16.97 2.71
CA LEU A 45 0.76 15.73 2.95
C LEU A 45 0.09 15.75 4.32
N VAL A 46 -1.21 15.43 4.34
CA VAL A 46 -2.00 15.22 5.56
C VAL A 46 -2.03 13.73 5.87
N LEU A 47 -1.27 13.28 6.87
CA LEU A 47 -1.21 11.89 7.26
C LEU A 47 -2.28 11.58 8.30
N VAL A 48 -3.14 10.59 7.99
CA VAL A 48 -4.21 10.11 8.87
C VAL A 48 -3.95 8.65 9.20
N TYR A 49 -3.93 8.34 10.50
CA TYR A 49 -3.81 6.96 10.98
C TYR A 49 -5.14 6.46 11.55
N GLU A 50 -5.38 5.16 11.45
CA GLU A 50 -6.61 4.51 11.90
C GLU A 50 -6.97 4.82 13.37
N SER A 51 -5.96 5.07 14.21
CA SER A 51 -6.14 5.47 15.62
C SER A 51 -6.82 6.81 15.83
N GLY A 52 -7.02 7.60 14.76
CA GLY A 52 -7.67 8.91 14.83
C GLY A 52 -6.72 10.10 14.78
N THR A 53 -5.43 9.89 14.67
CA THR A 53 -4.48 11.00 14.56
C THR A 53 -4.49 11.60 13.15
N VAL A 54 -4.68 12.91 13.04
CA VAL A 54 -4.83 13.66 11.79
C VAL A 54 -3.70 14.68 11.66
N ASP A 55 -3.09 14.76 10.49
CA ASP A 55 -1.93 15.61 10.14
C ASP A 55 -0.78 15.45 11.14
N THR A 56 -0.50 14.19 11.49
CA THR A 56 0.61 13.87 12.38
C THR A 56 1.96 14.03 11.67
N LYS A 57 2.96 14.53 12.40
CA LYS A 57 4.32 14.81 11.90
C LYS A 57 5.37 14.19 12.83
N PRO A 58 5.38 12.87 13.00
CA PRO A 58 6.20 12.22 13.99
C PRO A 58 7.70 12.41 13.69
N ALA A 59 8.46 12.76 14.72
CA ALA A 59 9.92 12.85 14.62
C ALA A 59 10.55 11.47 14.46
N GLU A 60 10.01 10.48 15.16
CA GLU A 60 10.36 9.05 15.06
C GLU A 60 9.15 8.28 14.51
N LEU A 61 9.41 7.26 13.70
CA LEU A 61 8.37 6.41 13.12
C LEU A 61 7.67 5.57 14.20
N PRO A 62 6.34 5.45 14.17
CA PRO A 62 5.59 4.67 15.14
C PRO A 62 5.84 3.16 14.99
N LEU A 63 5.79 2.42 16.09
CA LEU A 63 5.79 0.95 16.10
C LEU A 63 4.37 0.38 15.92
N SER A 64 3.36 1.14 16.27
CA SER A 64 1.95 0.75 16.12
C SER A 64 1.08 1.97 15.85
N ILE A 65 -0.15 1.74 15.37
CA ILE A 65 -1.14 2.82 15.19
C ILE A 65 -1.56 3.50 16.51
N GLY A 66 -1.36 2.84 17.64
CA GLY A 66 -1.63 3.36 18.98
C GLY A 66 -0.43 4.03 19.66
N ASP A 67 0.69 4.22 18.94
CA ASP A 67 1.88 4.83 19.51
C ASP A 67 1.65 6.33 19.82
N GLY A 68 1.98 6.76 21.03
CA GLY A 68 1.81 8.14 21.49
C GLY A 68 2.50 9.18 20.63
N VAL A 69 3.61 8.83 19.96
CA VAL A 69 4.35 9.73 19.06
C VAL A 69 3.46 10.29 17.92
N LEU A 70 2.43 9.55 17.53
CA LEU A 70 1.48 10.00 16.52
C LEU A 70 0.58 11.12 17.07
N ALA A 71 0.08 10.97 18.31
CA ALA A 71 -0.76 11.96 18.96
C ALA A 71 0.01 13.23 19.33
N ASP A 72 1.26 13.09 19.79
CA ASP A 72 2.12 14.21 20.21
C ASP A 72 2.36 15.23 19.10
N SER A 73 2.32 14.80 17.83
CA SER A 73 2.58 15.63 16.66
C SER A 73 1.35 15.89 15.78
N ALA A 74 0.19 15.36 16.17
CA ALA A 74 -1.03 15.50 15.39
C ALA A 74 -1.61 16.94 15.49
N LEU A 75 -2.21 17.42 14.40
CA LEU A 75 -3.04 18.62 14.41
C LEU A 75 -4.27 18.42 15.30
N THR A 76 -4.87 17.25 15.23
CA THR A 76 -6.00 16.84 16.07
C THR A 76 -6.05 15.32 16.22
N VAL A 77 -6.72 14.86 17.27
CA VAL A 77 -7.04 13.45 17.48
C VAL A 77 -8.56 13.32 17.53
N VAL A 78 -9.10 12.48 16.67
CA VAL A 78 -10.53 12.19 16.57
C VAL A 78 -10.81 10.73 16.93
N SER A 79 -12.05 10.34 17.08
CA SER A 79 -12.40 8.95 17.35
C SER A 79 -12.26 8.08 16.12
N VAL A 80 -12.00 6.76 16.32
CA VAL A 80 -11.97 5.79 15.21
C VAL A 80 -13.24 5.84 14.37
N PRO A 81 -14.46 5.84 14.95
CA PRO A 81 -15.69 6.01 14.16
C PRO A 81 -15.74 7.28 13.33
N GLU A 82 -15.15 8.38 13.82
CA GLU A 82 -15.09 9.63 13.06
C GLU A 82 -14.21 9.50 11.83
N VAL A 83 -13.03 8.87 11.95
CA VAL A 83 -12.15 8.61 10.80
C VAL A 83 -12.88 7.82 9.73
N PHE A 84 -13.57 6.75 10.11
CA PHE A 84 -14.25 5.87 9.17
C PHE A 84 -15.52 6.50 8.58
N ASN A 85 -16.37 7.09 9.41
CA ASN A 85 -17.70 7.57 8.98
C ASN A 85 -17.68 8.94 8.32
N TYR A 86 -16.75 9.85 8.74
CA TYR A 86 -16.75 11.23 8.27
C TYR A 86 -15.59 11.59 7.35
N TRP A 87 -14.55 10.77 7.33
CA TRP A 87 -13.41 10.99 6.46
C TRP A 87 -13.34 9.95 5.35
N LEU A 88 -13.42 8.67 5.69
CA LEU A 88 -13.23 7.58 4.75
C LEU A 88 -14.48 7.35 3.88
N GLN A 89 -15.65 7.09 4.51
CA GLN A 89 -16.89 6.83 3.77
C GLN A 89 -17.29 7.94 2.77
N PRO A 90 -17.17 9.25 3.09
CA PRO A 90 -17.49 10.29 2.11
C PRO A 90 -16.37 10.54 1.09
N GLY A 91 -15.33 9.70 1.00
CA GLY A 91 -14.26 9.80 0.00
C GLY A 91 -13.31 10.98 0.21
N ARG A 92 -13.04 11.37 1.45
CA ARG A 92 -12.14 12.48 1.76
C ARG A 92 -10.68 12.08 1.89
N MET A 93 -10.36 10.78 1.75
CA MET A 93 -9.01 10.25 1.68
C MET A 93 -8.60 10.09 0.21
N ASP A 94 -7.50 10.72 -0.18
CA ASP A 94 -7.02 10.64 -1.56
C ASP A 94 -6.33 9.30 -1.81
N VAL A 95 -5.46 8.86 -0.91
CA VAL A 95 -4.69 7.63 -1.03
C VAL A 95 -4.80 6.78 0.23
N GLY A 96 -5.03 5.48 0.05
CA GLY A 96 -4.92 4.47 1.09
C GLY A 96 -3.79 3.47 0.78
N PHE A 97 -2.98 3.15 1.79
CA PHE A 97 -2.00 2.07 1.66
C PHE A 97 -2.54 0.77 2.21
N LEU A 98 -2.40 -0.30 1.43
CA LEU A 98 -2.79 -1.64 1.83
C LEU A 98 -1.68 -2.66 1.55
N SER A 99 -1.79 -3.81 2.20
CA SER A 99 -0.98 -5.00 1.96
C SER A 99 -1.83 -6.25 2.19
N GLY A 100 -1.30 -7.43 1.83
CA GLY A 100 -2.01 -8.70 2.03
C GLY A 100 -1.05 -9.88 2.12
N ALA A 101 -1.56 -11.02 2.59
CA ALA A 101 -0.86 -12.29 2.51
C ALA A 101 -0.97 -12.90 1.11
N GLN A 102 -2.10 -12.66 0.42
CA GLN A 102 -2.30 -13.00 -0.97
C GLN A 102 -2.91 -11.80 -1.72
N ILE A 103 -2.60 -11.72 -3.00
CA ILE A 103 -3.19 -10.83 -4.00
C ILE A 103 -3.46 -11.63 -5.26
N ASP A 104 -4.61 -11.42 -5.91
CA ASP A 104 -4.92 -12.01 -7.21
C ASP A 104 -4.71 -11.02 -8.37
N ARG A 105 -4.99 -11.49 -9.60
CA ARG A 105 -4.85 -10.70 -10.83
C ARG A 105 -5.70 -9.43 -10.86
N TYR A 106 -6.78 -9.35 -10.08
CA TYR A 106 -7.65 -8.19 -9.96
C TYR A 106 -7.35 -7.33 -8.71
N ALA A 107 -6.19 -7.56 -8.09
CA ALA A 107 -5.77 -6.89 -6.86
C ALA A 107 -6.75 -7.05 -5.69
N ASN A 108 -7.56 -8.12 -5.66
CA ASN A 108 -8.25 -8.50 -4.44
C ASN A 108 -7.22 -8.97 -3.43
N LEU A 109 -7.38 -8.59 -2.14
CA LEU A 109 -6.42 -8.94 -1.10
C LEU A 109 -7.02 -9.90 -0.09
N ASN A 110 -6.20 -10.84 0.35
CA ASN A 110 -6.51 -11.75 1.44
C ASN A 110 -5.62 -11.49 2.66
N THR A 111 -6.26 -11.20 3.78
CA THR A 111 -5.64 -11.09 5.10
C THR A 111 -6.40 -11.92 6.15
N THR A 112 -7.31 -12.81 5.72
CA THR A 112 -8.21 -13.55 6.60
C THR A 112 -7.78 -15.01 6.80
N VAL A 113 -7.54 -15.76 5.73
CA VAL A 113 -7.31 -17.21 5.81
C VAL A 113 -6.52 -17.72 4.60
N ILE A 114 -5.64 -18.68 4.80
CA ILE A 114 -5.08 -19.51 3.73
C ILE A 114 -5.77 -20.88 3.80
N GLY A 115 -6.22 -21.38 2.64
CA GLY A 115 -7.04 -22.57 2.54
C GLY A 115 -8.54 -22.28 2.74
N ALA A 116 -9.33 -23.31 2.96
CA ALA A 116 -10.78 -23.20 3.14
C ALA A 116 -11.15 -22.41 4.42
N TYR A 117 -12.17 -21.55 4.35
CA TYR A 117 -12.56 -20.69 5.47
C TYR A 117 -12.93 -21.49 6.72
N ASP A 118 -13.66 -22.60 6.54
CA ASP A 118 -14.15 -23.44 7.65
C ASP A 118 -13.08 -24.40 8.19
N GLU A 119 -12.07 -24.75 7.36
CA GLU A 119 -10.96 -25.61 7.71
C GLU A 119 -9.63 -25.01 7.24
N PRO A 120 -9.16 -23.92 7.88
CA PRO A 120 -8.04 -23.15 7.41
C PRO A 120 -6.69 -23.86 7.65
N GLU A 121 -5.80 -23.78 6.67
CA GLU A 121 -4.39 -24.12 6.85
C GLU A 121 -3.70 -23.08 7.75
N VAL A 122 -4.02 -21.78 7.54
CA VAL A 122 -3.51 -20.67 8.35
C VAL A 122 -4.60 -19.64 8.58
N ARG A 123 -4.85 -19.28 9.85
CA ARG A 123 -5.60 -18.06 10.19
C ARG A 123 -4.66 -16.88 10.15
N LEU A 124 -5.04 -15.88 9.35
CA LEU A 124 -4.34 -14.59 9.25
C LEU A 124 -4.95 -13.58 10.24
N PRO A 125 -4.36 -12.38 10.41
CA PRO A 125 -4.82 -11.39 11.38
C PRO A 125 -6.26 -10.91 11.20
N GLY A 126 -6.85 -11.03 10.02
CA GLY A 126 -8.19 -10.55 9.68
C GLY A 126 -8.18 -9.25 8.88
N SER A 127 -9.33 -8.62 8.77
CA SER A 127 -9.53 -7.47 7.88
C SER A 127 -8.96 -6.16 8.43
N GLY A 128 -9.02 -5.95 9.75
CA GLY A 128 -8.87 -4.58 10.25
C GLY A 128 -9.79 -3.63 9.50
N GLY A 129 -9.34 -2.43 9.20
CA GLY A 129 -10.05 -1.45 8.39
C GLY A 129 -9.84 -1.57 6.86
N ALA A 130 -9.14 -2.60 6.38
CA ALA A 130 -8.74 -2.69 4.97
C ALA A 130 -9.92 -2.68 3.97
N PRO A 131 -11.07 -3.35 4.23
CA PRO A 131 -12.23 -3.27 3.34
C PRO A 131 -12.76 -1.85 3.17
N GLU A 132 -12.91 -1.12 4.26
CA GLU A 132 -13.39 0.25 4.28
C GLU A 132 -12.39 1.21 3.63
N ILE A 133 -11.08 0.99 3.86
CA ILE A 133 -10.02 1.77 3.23
C ILE A 133 -10.08 1.61 1.71
N SER A 134 -10.22 0.36 1.22
CA SER A 134 -10.35 0.10 -0.22
C SER A 134 -11.63 0.68 -0.82
N ALA A 135 -12.71 0.70 -0.05
CA ALA A 135 -14.00 1.23 -0.49
C ALA A 135 -14.04 2.77 -0.48
N GLY A 136 -13.40 3.39 0.51
CA GLY A 136 -13.54 4.80 0.82
C GLY A 136 -12.42 5.72 0.32
N CYS A 137 -11.20 5.22 0.09
CA CYS A 137 -10.13 6.02 -0.50
C CYS A 137 -10.35 6.21 -2.01
N ARG A 138 -9.91 7.34 -2.56
CA ARG A 138 -9.98 7.60 -4.01
C ARG A 138 -9.07 6.67 -4.79
N GLU A 139 -7.86 6.44 -4.29
CA GLU A 139 -6.85 5.55 -4.88
C GLU A 139 -6.26 4.64 -3.80
N ILE A 140 -5.91 3.42 -4.17
CA ILE A 140 -5.22 2.47 -3.31
C ILE A 140 -3.84 2.16 -3.89
N ILE A 141 -2.83 2.22 -3.04
CA ILE A 141 -1.49 1.72 -3.31
C ILE A 141 -1.29 0.47 -2.47
N VAL A 142 -1.08 -0.66 -3.14
CA VAL A 142 -0.74 -1.91 -2.48
C VAL A 142 0.78 -2.04 -2.44
N VAL A 143 1.33 -2.35 -1.27
CA VAL A 143 2.78 -2.57 -1.12
C VAL A 143 3.01 -3.92 -0.47
N MET A 144 3.66 -4.83 -1.20
CA MET A 144 3.93 -6.18 -0.69
C MET A 144 5.08 -6.85 -1.44
N ARG A 145 5.71 -7.87 -0.82
CA ARG A 145 6.77 -8.63 -1.47
C ARG A 145 6.21 -9.55 -2.56
N HIS A 146 6.83 -9.55 -3.72
CA HIS A 146 6.45 -10.38 -4.86
C HIS A 146 6.96 -11.81 -4.65
N ARG A 147 6.05 -12.70 -4.29
CA ARG A 147 6.34 -14.12 -4.09
C ARG A 147 5.18 -14.94 -4.63
N LYS A 148 5.48 -16.07 -5.26
CA LYS A 148 4.49 -16.94 -5.90
C LYS A 148 3.37 -17.38 -4.96
N ARG A 149 3.67 -17.59 -3.68
CA ARG A 149 2.66 -17.93 -2.65
C ARG A 149 1.75 -16.76 -2.28
N ALA A 150 2.16 -15.52 -2.59
CA ALA A 150 1.39 -14.30 -2.32
C ALA A 150 0.68 -13.78 -3.57
N PHE A 151 1.28 -13.93 -4.75
CA PHE A 151 0.71 -13.56 -6.04
C PHE A 151 0.03 -14.79 -6.66
N VAL A 152 -1.22 -15.01 -6.31
CA VAL A 152 -1.99 -16.22 -6.67
C VAL A 152 -3.01 -15.91 -7.77
N ASP A 153 -3.41 -16.92 -8.52
CA ASP A 153 -4.42 -16.76 -9.59
C ASP A 153 -5.76 -16.29 -9.04
N GLN A 154 -6.15 -16.83 -7.89
CA GLN A 154 -7.32 -16.44 -7.11
C GLN A 154 -6.98 -16.51 -5.63
N VAL A 155 -7.34 -15.47 -4.87
CA VAL A 155 -7.18 -15.48 -3.41
C VAL A 155 -8.11 -16.49 -2.75
N ASP A 156 -7.67 -17.13 -1.67
CA ASP A 156 -8.47 -18.11 -0.93
C ASP A 156 -9.68 -17.45 -0.25
N PHE A 157 -9.57 -16.17 0.06
CA PHE A 157 -10.64 -15.36 0.63
C PHE A 157 -10.48 -13.90 0.23
N ILE A 158 -11.52 -13.24 -0.25
CA ILE A 158 -11.49 -11.80 -0.52
C ILE A 158 -11.78 -11.06 0.78
N THR A 159 -10.71 -10.65 1.48
CA THR A 159 -10.85 -9.77 2.64
C THR A 159 -11.09 -8.34 2.20
N THR A 160 -10.36 -7.90 1.18
CA THR A 160 -10.42 -6.55 0.66
C THR A 160 -10.65 -6.60 -0.83
N PHE A 161 -11.71 -5.94 -1.25
CA PHE A 161 -12.11 -5.92 -2.65
C PHE A 161 -11.20 -5.01 -3.46
N GLY A 162 -10.58 -5.56 -4.49
CA GLY A 162 -9.81 -4.83 -5.47
C GLY A 162 -10.67 -4.37 -6.64
N HIS A 163 -10.50 -5.03 -7.80
CA HIS A 163 -11.34 -4.87 -8.99
C HIS A 163 -12.33 -6.02 -9.19
N GLY A 164 -12.48 -6.91 -8.18
CA GLY A 164 -13.41 -8.04 -8.24
C GLY A 164 -13.00 -9.08 -9.28
N SER A 165 -13.75 -9.18 -10.36
CA SER A 165 -13.50 -10.02 -11.52
C SER A 165 -13.43 -9.22 -12.84
N GLY A 166 -13.42 -7.88 -12.73
CA GLY A 166 -13.36 -7.04 -13.94
C GLY A 166 -13.75 -5.57 -13.73
N PRO A 167 -13.84 -4.82 -14.84
CA PRO A 167 -13.90 -3.35 -14.82
C PRO A 167 -15.19 -2.76 -14.23
N THR A 168 -16.27 -3.53 -14.17
CA THR A 168 -17.59 -3.04 -13.75
C THR A 168 -17.92 -3.31 -12.28
N ASP A 169 -17.19 -4.23 -11.63
CA ASP A 169 -17.59 -4.78 -10.34
C ASP A 169 -17.58 -3.75 -9.22
N ARG A 170 -16.59 -2.84 -9.18
CA ARG A 170 -16.57 -1.75 -8.20
C ARG A 170 -17.81 -0.84 -8.33
N ALA A 171 -18.19 -0.50 -9.56
CA ALA A 171 -19.37 0.34 -9.83
C ALA A 171 -20.68 -0.38 -9.45
N LEU A 172 -20.78 -1.68 -9.74
CA LEU A 172 -21.95 -2.49 -9.37
C LEU A 172 -22.15 -2.60 -7.84
N LEU A 173 -21.04 -2.58 -7.09
CA LEU A 173 -21.05 -2.58 -5.63
C LEU A 173 -21.17 -1.18 -5.03
N GLY A 174 -21.24 -0.12 -5.84
CA GLY A 174 -21.31 1.26 -5.37
C GLY A 174 -20.06 1.72 -4.62
N LEU A 175 -18.90 1.11 -4.89
CA LEU A 175 -17.65 1.49 -4.24
C LEU A 175 -17.12 2.80 -4.80
N HIS A 176 -16.71 3.69 -3.91
CA HIS A 176 -16.09 4.96 -4.26
C HIS A 176 -14.63 4.76 -4.68
N GLY A 177 -14.11 5.72 -5.46
CA GLY A 177 -12.71 5.72 -5.89
C GLY A 177 -12.37 4.68 -6.95
N SER A 178 -11.13 4.75 -7.41
CA SER A 178 -10.61 3.92 -8.51
C SER A 178 -10.15 2.52 -8.06
N GLY A 179 -10.05 2.28 -6.75
CA GLY A 179 -9.50 1.03 -6.21
C GLY A 179 -7.97 0.98 -6.28
N PRO A 180 -7.39 -0.23 -6.32
CA PRO A 180 -5.95 -0.41 -6.47
C PRO A 180 -5.44 0.15 -7.81
N MET A 181 -4.63 1.20 -7.74
CA MET A 181 -4.03 1.85 -8.92
C MET A 181 -2.57 1.45 -9.11
N ARG A 182 -1.91 1.04 -8.04
CA ARG A 182 -0.52 0.61 -8.03
C ARG A 182 -0.33 -0.56 -7.09
N VAL A 183 0.39 -1.57 -7.55
CA VAL A 183 0.94 -2.65 -6.71
C VAL A 183 2.45 -2.55 -6.78
N ILE A 184 3.07 -2.05 -5.74
CA ILE A 184 4.51 -1.83 -5.65
C ILE A 184 5.13 -3.00 -4.91
N THR A 185 6.07 -3.66 -5.56
CA THR A 185 6.72 -4.87 -5.02
C THR A 185 8.24 -4.68 -4.94
N ASP A 186 8.94 -5.69 -4.45
CA ASP A 186 10.41 -5.72 -4.48
C ASP A 186 11.00 -6.08 -5.86
N LEU A 187 10.15 -6.39 -6.85
CA LEU A 187 10.57 -6.70 -8.21
C LEU A 187 10.20 -5.60 -9.23
N GLY A 188 9.12 -4.86 -8.98
CA GLY A 188 8.63 -3.86 -9.91
C GLY A 188 7.26 -3.31 -9.51
N VAL A 189 6.62 -2.65 -10.46
CA VAL A 189 5.32 -2.00 -10.29
C VAL A 189 4.32 -2.64 -11.27
N LEU A 190 3.15 -3.00 -10.73
CA LEU A 190 2.02 -3.46 -11.52
C LEU A 190 0.89 -2.43 -11.42
N GLU A 191 0.15 -2.29 -12.51
CA GLU A 191 -1.04 -1.43 -12.59
C GLU A 191 -2.20 -2.21 -13.21
N PRO A 192 -3.46 -1.87 -12.90
CA PRO A 192 -4.60 -2.47 -13.57
C PRO A 192 -4.61 -2.07 -15.05
N ALA A 193 -4.69 -3.04 -15.95
CA ALA A 193 -4.89 -2.79 -17.37
C ALA A 193 -6.17 -1.96 -17.60
N PRO A 194 -6.18 -1.01 -18.55
CA PRO A 194 -7.31 -0.08 -18.74
C PRO A 194 -8.65 -0.78 -18.93
N ASP A 195 -8.67 -1.83 -19.73
CA ASP A 195 -9.92 -2.50 -20.17
C ASP A 195 -10.31 -3.65 -19.24
N SER A 196 -9.39 -4.56 -18.91
CA SER A 196 -9.67 -5.77 -18.12
C SER A 196 -9.65 -5.54 -16.62
N LYS A 197 -8.86 -4.56 -16.14
CA LYS A 197 -8.48 -4.37 -14.73
C LYS A 197 -7.61 -5.51 -14.16
N GLU A 198 -7.14 -6.43 -14.98
CA GLU A 198 -6.10 -7.35 -14.54
C GLU A 198 -4.78 -6.60 -14.31
N LEU A 199 -4.03 -7.03 -13.31
CA LEU A 199 -2.71 -6.44 -13.02
C LEU A 199 -1.73 -6.75 -14.15
N MET A 200 -1.15 -5.71 -14.70
CA MET A 200 -0.16 -5.71 -15.77
C MET A 200 1.17 -5.15 -15.23
N LEU A 201 2.29 -5.76 -15.57
CA LEU A 201 3.61 -5.24 -15.20
C LEU A 201 3.92 -4.01 -16.05
N THR A 202 4.09 -2.85 -15.40
CA THR A 202 4.35 -1.56 -16.07
C THR A 202 5.78 -1.06 -15.88
N ALA A 203 6.46 -1.48 -14.79
CA ALA A 203 7.87 -1.13 -14.61
C ALA A 203 8.61 -2.21 -13.81
N LEU A 204 9.86 -2.46 -14.18
CA LEU A 204 10.80 -3.29 -13.43
C LEU A 204 11.63 -2.43 -12.47
N HIS A 205 12.04 -2.97 -11.35
CA HIS A 205 13.10 -2.36 -10.57
C HIS A 205 14.48 -2.65 -11.19
N PRO A 206 15.47 -1.78 -11.00
CA PRO A 206 16.80 -1.94 -11.59
C PRO A 206 17.41 -3.30 -11.28
N GLY A 207 17.82 -4.00 -12.36
CA GLY A 207 18.44 -5.33 -12.27
C GLY A 207 17.48 -6.50 -12.14
N VAL A 208 16.15 -6.26 -12.18
CA VAL A 208 15.12 -7.30 -12.21
C VAL A 208 14.75 -7.61 -13.66
N THR A 209 14.44 -8.87 -13.97
CA THR A 209 13.97 -9.29 -15.31
C THR A 209 12.50 -9.69 -15.31
N VAL A 210 11.86 -9.66 -16.48
CA VAL A 210 10.47 -10.11 -16.67
C VAL A 210 10.30 -11.57 -16.25
N GLU A 211 11.29 -12.40 -16.54
CA GLU A 211 11.29 -13.84 -16.21
C GLU A 211 11.24 -14.05 -14.70
N GLN A 212 11.96 -13.24 -13.93
CA GLN A 212 11.92 -13.28 -12.46
C GLN A 212 10.53 -12.92 -11.94
N VAL A 213 9.91 -11.86 -12.49
CA VAL A 213 8.55 -11.46 -12.09
C VAL A 213 7.53 -12.55 -12.43
N ARG A 214 7.59 -13.11 -13.64
CA ARG A 214 6.71 -14.21 -14.08
C ARG A 214 6.86 -15.46 -13.23
N ALA A 215 8.08 -15.82 -12.85
CA ALA A 215 8.34 -16.99 -12.00
C ALA A 215 7.69 -16.87 -10.61
N GLU A 216 7.57 -15.66 -10.10
CA GLU A 216 6.98 -15.35 -8.79
C GLU A 216 5.49 -14.96 -8.87
N THR A 217 4.85 -15.05 -10.05
CA THR A 217 3.43 -14.76 -10.28
C THR A 217 2.65 -16.04 -10.55
N GLY A 218 1.50 -16.20 -9.91
CA GLY A 218 0.66 -17.42 -10.01
C GLY A 218 -0.29 -17.45 -11.21
N TRP A 219 -0.33 -16.40 -12.04
CA TRP A 219 -1.13 -16.34 -13.26
C TRP A 219 -0.29 -15.92 -14.47
N SER A 220 -0.88 -15.96 -15.67
CA SER A 220 -0.23 -15.45 -16.89
C SER A 220 -0.20 -13.92 -16.85
N LEU A 221 0.90 -13.37 -16.33
CA LEU A 221 1.08 -11.94 -16.14
C LEU A 221 1.21 -11.20 -17.48
N GLU A 222 0.33 -10.24 -17.70
CA GLU A 222 0.40 -9.29 -18.80
C GLU A 222 1.57 -8.32 -18.59
N ILE A 223 2.26 -7.99 -19.68
CA ILE A 223 3.38 -7.05 -19.67
C ILE A 223 2.97 -5.86 -20.54
N SER A 224 3.15 -4.66 -20.02
CA SER A 224 2.88 -3.44 -20.80
C SER A 224 3.77 -3.35 -22.04
N ASP A 225 3.18 -2.92 -23.16
CA ASP A 225 3.96 -2.58 -24.37
C ASP A 225 4.95 -1.44 -24.12
N GLU A 226 4.67 -0.59 -23.12
CA GLU A 226 5.51 0.52 -22.65
C GLU A 226 6.25 0.16 -21.34
N LEU A 227 6.67 -1.11 -21.19
CA LEU A 227 7.37 -1.55 -19.98
C LEU A 227 8.59 -0.66 -19.72
N GLY A 228 8.55 0.02 -18.57
CA GLY A 228 9.64 0.89 -18.11
C GLY A 228 10.56 0.25 -17.08
N GLU A 229 11.53 1.05 -16.63
CA GLU A 229 12.34 0.76 -15.45
C GLU A 229 12.19 1.89 -14.45
N THR A 230 11.97 1.54 -13.18
CA THR A 230 11.87 2.54 -12.11
C THR A 230 13.23 3.20 -11.86
N THR A 231 13.22 4.51 -11.65
CA THR A 231 14.46 5.24 -11.33
C THR A 231 15.03 4.77 -9.99
N GLN A 232 16.31 4.46 -9.96
CA GLN A 232 17.03 4.14 -8.72
C GLN A 232 16.83 5.22 -7.64
N PRO A 233 16.82 4.84 -6.36
CA PRO A 233 16.81 5.80 -5.27
C PRO A 233 18.00 6.77 -5.37
N THR A 234 17.73 8.06 -5.22
CA THR A 234 18.77 9.08 -5.14
C THR A 234 19.48 9.03 -3.79
N GLU A 235 20.67 9.60 -3.73
CA GLU A 235 21.42 9.74 -2.47
C GLU A 235 20.63 10.50 -1.40
N ARG A 236 19.90 11.55 -1.81
CA ARG A 236 19.06 12.35 -0.92
C ARG A 236 17.91 11.53 -0.32
N GLU A 237 17.24 10.70 -1.14
CA GLU A 237 16.16 9.81 -0.68
C GLU A 237 16.68 8.78 0.31
N LEU A 238 17.78 8.09 -0.02
CA LEU A 238 18.37 7.08 0.86
C LEU A 238 18.88 7.68 2.18
N THR A 239 19.55 8.84 2.13
CA THR A 239 20.03 9.50 3.34
C THR A 239 18.87 9.93 4.24
N THR A 240 17.81 10.50 3.65
CA THR A 240 16.61 10.90 4.40
C THR A 240 15.89 9.69 4.99
N LEU A 241 15.72 8.61 4.20
CA LEU A 241 15.07 7.37 4.65
C LEU A 241 15.84 6.71 5.81
N ARG A 242 17.15 6.57 5.68
CA ARG A 242 18.03 5.96 6.68
C ARG A 242 18.16 6.77 7.96
N ALA A 243 17.96 8.09 7.87
CA ALA A 243 17.94 8.97 9.04
C ALA A 243 16.64 8.88 9.85
N MET A 244 15.55 8.31 9.29
CA MET A 244 14.30 8.13 10.03
C MET A 244 14.45 7.01 11.05
N LYS A 245 14.41 7.37 12.34
CA LYS A 245 14.43 6.43 13.44
C LYS A 245 13.03 5.91 13.73
N THR A 246 12.94 4.66 14.17
CA THR A 246 11.71 4.10 14.74
C THR A 246 11.76 4.22 16.27
N VAL A 247 10.62 4.47 16.90
CA VAL A 247 10.49 4.56 18.37
C VAL A 247 11.21 3.37 19.04
N GLY A 248 12.07 3.66 20.02
CA GLY A 248 12.79 2.63 20.77
C GLY A 248 13.99 1.99 20.08
N ALA A 249 14.33 2.32 18.85
CA ALA A 249 15.48 1.74 18.14
C ALA A 249 16.86 2.07 18.77
N GLY A 250 16.91 3.02 19.70
CA GLY A 250 18.13 3.43 20.42
C GLY A 250 18.21 2.98 21.88
N ARG A 251 17.28 2.15 22.36
CA ARG A 251 17.20 1.70 23.77
C ARG A 251 17.59 0.23 23.96
N ARG A 252 18.34 -0.37 23.04
CA ARG A 252 18.94 -1.71 23.21
C ARG A 252 20.42 -1.60 23.50
#